data_56b562663b264615c0d1d737a4477ce7
#
_entry.id   56b562663b264615c0d1d737a4477ce7
#
_cell.length_a   1.000
_cell.length_b   1.000
_cell.length_c   1.000
_cell.angle_alpha   90.00
_cell.angle_beta   90.00
_cell.angle_gamma   90.00
#
_symmetry.space_group_name_H-M   'P 1'
#
loop_
_entity.id
_entity.type
_entity.pdbx_description
1 polymer ?
#
loop_
_entity_poly.entity_id
_entity_poly.type
_entity_poly.pdbx_seq_one_letter_code
_entity_poly.pdbx_strand_id
1 'polypeptide(L)'
;ISLLCLPELCNRFGQNERTLFSFLTSNEPLSVRSFVESAPWSPNEKLPFVRLDHIYDYFIRSASNTVGSAELASRLIEIETRVRDSQGLGTYRESVLKSIGVLNLVVSGGTARSSGDTLALAMHDCLFDDEPAKVLREALIELEDKGLITYREFADEYRIWNGTDFGIRQRLQEARREAKLTPLDQM
;
A
#
# COMPACT_ATOMS: atom_id res chain seq x y z
N ILE A 1 11.48 0.10 -7.13
CA ILE A 1 10.21 -0.61 -6.94
C ILE A 1 9.15 -0.11 -7.93
N SER A 2 8.91 1.19 -8.06
CA SER A 2 7.91 1.76 -8.97
C SER A 2 7.99 1.21 -10.40
N LEU A 3 9.20 1.16 -10.98
CA LEU A 3 9.42 0.61 -12.32
C LEU A 3 9.10 -0.89 -12.44
N LEU A 4 9.24 -1.66 -11.37
CA LEU A 4 8.89 -3.09 -11.35
C LEU A 4 7.38 -3.31 -11.33
N CYS A 5 6.63 -2.41 -10.72
CA CYS A 5 5.17 -2.51 -10.61
C CYS A 5 4.44 -2.03 -11.87
N LEU A 6 5.00 -1.08 -12.62
CA LEU A 6 4.35 -0.42 -13.75
C LEU A 6 3.89 -1.37 -14.87
N PRO A 7 4.70 -2.34 -15.36
CA PRO A 7 4.26 -3.21 -16.44
C PRO A 7 2.99 -4.02 -16.07
N GLU A 8 2.95 -4.56 -14.87
CA GLU A 8 1.82 -5.36 -14.41
C GLU A 8 0.57 -4.50 -14.18
N LEU A 9 0.73 -3.30 -13.62
CA LEU A 9 -0.36 -2.34 -13.50
C LEU A 9 -0.90 -1.94 -14.86
N CYS A 10 -0.02 -1.64 -15.83
CA CYS A 10 -0.43 -1.30 -17.18
C CYS A 10 -1.15 -2.45 -17.87
N ASN A 11 -0.74 -3.70 -17.66
CA ASN A 11 -1.45 -4.87 -18.18
C ASN A 11 -2.86 -5.00 -17.59
N ARG A 12 -3.04 -4.69 -16.31
CA ARG A 12 -4.33 -4.78 -15.63
C ARG A 12 -5.27 -3.63 -15.94
N PHE A 13 -4.72 -2.43 -16.09
CA PHE A 13 -5.46 -1.20 -16.35
C PHE A 13 -5.35 -0.72 -17.80
N GLY A 14 -4.45 -1.29 -18.58
CA GLY A 14 -4.05 -0.80 -19.92
C GLY A 14 -5.07 -1.00 -21.04
N GLN A 15 -6.24 -1.56 -20.75
CA GLN A 15 -7.36 -1.57 -21.69
C GLN A 15 -8.12 -0.23 -21.72
N ASN A 16 -7.72 0.70 -20.87
CA ASN A 16 -8.31 2.01 -20.72
C ASN A 16 -7.30 3.09 -21.13
N GLU A 17 -7.76 4.32 -21.22
CA GLU A 17 -7.04 5.49 -21.70
C GLU A 17 -5.70 5.76 -20.99
N ARG A 18 -5.43 5.09 -19.83
CA ARG A 18 -4.23 5.27 -19.03
C ARG A 18 -3.22 4.15 -19.26
N THR A 19 -2.31 4.40 -20.18
CA THR A 19 -1.21 3.52 -20.54
C THR A 19 0.09 3.95 -19.86
N LEU A 20 1.14 3.12 -19.95
CA LEU A 20 2.48 3.53 -19.55
C LEU A 20 2.93 4.81 -20.28
N PHE A 21 2.59 4.94 -21.56
CA PHE A 21 2.94 6.13 -22.35
C PHE A 21 2.24 7.39 -21.83
N SER A 22 0.93 7.33 -21.56
CA SER A 22 0.23 8.47 -21.00
C SER A 22 0.77 8.84 -19.62
N PHE A 23 1.10 7.85 -18.77
CA PHE A 23 1.74 8.10 -17.49
C PHE A 23 3.08 8.83 -17.63
N LEU A 24 3.93 8.42 -18.58
CA LEU A 24 5.26 9.00 -18.75
C LEU A 24 5.25 10.35 -19.45
N THR A 25 4.38 10.56 -20.45
CA THR A 25 4.53 11.65 -21.43
C THR A 25 3.36 12.64 -21.46
N SER A 26 2.20 12.30 -20.90
CA SER A 26 1.05 13.20 -20.94
C SER A 26 1.22 14.41 -20.03
N ASN A 27 0.44 15.46 -20.28
CA ASN A 27 0.31 16.62 -19.41
C ASN A 27 -0.81 16.43 -18.36
N GLU A 28 -1.30 15.21 -18.19
CA GLU A 28 -2.32 14.93 -17.18
C GLU A 28 -1.77 15.18 -15.77
N PRO A 29 -2.63 15.62 -14.85
CA PRO A 29 -2.27 15.66 -13.44
C PRO A 29 -1.77 14.29 -12.97
N LEU A 30 -0.71 14.29 -12.15
CA LEU A 30 -0.05 13.07 -11.63
C LEU A 30 0.70 12.23 -12.68
N SER A 31 0.85 12.68 -13.93
CA SER A 31 1.79 12.08 -14.87
C SER A 31 3.24 12.31 -14.41
N VAL A 32 4.17 11.49 -14.88
CA VAL A 32 5.62 11.69 -14.59
C VAL A 32 6.09 13.06 -15.05
N ARG A 33 5.61 13.50 -16.22
CA ARG A 33 5.95 14.84 -16.73
C ARG A 33 5.47 15.94 -15.79
N SER A 34 4.21 15.89 -15.37
CA SER A 34 3.67 16.85 -14.41
C SER A 34 4.41 16.81 -13.07
N PHE A 35 4.81 15.61 -12.62
CA PHE A 35 5.63 15.44 -11.43
C PHE A 35 6.99 16.12 -11.57
N VAL A 36 7.71 15.90 -12.66
CA VAL A 36 9.03 16.51 -12.91
C VAL A 36 8.94 18.03 -13.02
N GLU A 37 7.89 18.57 -13.67
CA GLU A 37 7.69 20.00 -13.80
C GLU A 37 7.35 20.69 -12.46
N SER A 38 6.69 19.98 -11.54
CA SER A 38 6.26 20.52 -10.24
C SER A 38 7.19 20.19 -9.09
N ALA A 39 8.07 19.21 -9.24
CA ALA A 39 8.95 18.75 -8.18
C ALA A 39 9.98 19.84 -7.82
N PRO A 40 10.10 20.21 -6.54
CA PRO A 40 11.16 21.12 -6.12
C PRO A 40 12.50 20.42 -6.34
N TRP A 41 13.38 21.09 -7.08
CA TRP A 41 14.73 20.60 -7.30
C TRP A 41 15.75 21.59 -6.74
N SER A 42 16.68 21.07 -5.94
CA SER A 42 17.82 21.81 -5.44
C SER A 42 19.09 20.99 -5.70
N PRO A 43 20.20 21.62 -6.15
CA PRO A 43 21.44 20.89 -6.42
C PRO A 43 22.03 20.12 -5.24
N ASN A 44 21.65 20.50 -4.02
CA ASN A 44 22.16 19.91 -2.76
C ASN A 44 21.16 18.94 -2.10
N GLU A 45 20.01 18.69 -2.71
CA GLU A 45 18.99 17.80 -2.17
C GLU A 45 18.90 16.50 -2.98
N LYS A 46 18.42 15.45 -2.34
CA LYS A 46 18.12 14.20 -3.06
C LYS A 46 17.07 14.47 -4.14
N LEU A 47 17.27 13.91 -5.32
CA LEU A 47 16.30 14.00 -6.40
C LEU A 47 14.96 13.40 -5.93
N PRO A 48 13.84 14.10 -6.18
CA PRO A 48 12.53 13.53 -5.93
C PRO A 48 12.30 12.32 -6.85
N PHE A 49 11.64 11.30 -6.37
CA PHE A 49 11.32 10.10 -7.13
C PHE A 49 9.83 9.78 -7.09
N VAL A 50 9.33 9.18 -8.15
CA VAL A 50 7.95 8.74 -8.25
C VAL A 50 7.77 7.49 -7.40
N ARG A 51 7.01 7.61 -6.29
CA ARG A 51 6.72 6.53 -5.36
C ARG A 51 5.45 5.76 -5.75
N LEU A 52 5.20 4.66 -5.05
CA LEU A 52 4.02 3.82 -5.29
C LEU A 52 2.70 4.52 -4.96
N ASP A 53 2.68 5.41 -3.97
CA ASP A 53 1.51 6.20 -3.63
C ASP A 53 1.12 7.16 -4.78
N HIS A 54 2.09 7.72 -5.47
CA HIS A 54 1.86 8.54 -6.66
C HIS A 54 1.30 7.71 -7.83
N ILE A 55 1.84 6.49 -8.03
CA ILE A 55 1.34 5.54 -9.02
C ILE A 55 -0.11 5.12 -8.68
N TYR A 56 -0.41 4.89 -7.40
CA TYR A 56 -1.76 4.64 -6.93
C TYR A 56 -2.72 5.75 -7.36
N ASP A 57 -2.37 7.00 -7.06
CA ASP A 57 -3.22 8.14 -7.36
C ASP A 57 -3.43 8.33 -8.87
N TYR A 58 -2.43 8.02 -9.71
CA TYR A 58 -2.57 8.09 -11.16
C TYR A 58 -3.44 6.96 -11.73
N PHE A 59 -3.16 5.70 -11.40
CA PHE A 59 -3.81 4.56 -12.04
C PHE A 59 -5.10 4.14 -11.35
N ILE A 60 -5.14 4.14 -10.02
CA ILE A 60 -6.22 3.51 -9.25
C ILE A 60 -7.31 4.51 -8.94
N ARG A 61 -6.98 5.65 -8.36
CA ARG A 61 -7.96 6.68 -8.04
C ARG A 61 -8.77 7.16 -9.25
N SER A 62 -8.22 7.04 -10.44
CA SER A 62 -8.86 7.44 -11.68
C SER A 62 -9.58 6.31 -12.41
N ALA A 63 -9.35 5.05 -12.01
CA ALA A 63 -9.83 3.85 -12.70
C ALA A 63 -11.24 3.40 -12.26
N SER A 64 -11.86 4.11 -11.33
CA SER A 64 -13.09 3.69 -10.62
C SER A 64 -14.29 3.32 -11.50
N ASN A 65 -14.24 3.51 -12.81
CA ASN A 65 -15.36 3.24 -13.69
C ASN A 65 -15.13 2.21 -14.82
N THR A 66 -13.93 1.62 -14.95
CA THR A 66 -13.63 0.86 -16.17
C THR A 66 -12.71 -0.34 -15.93
N VAL A 67 -13.03 -1.21 -14.99
CA VAL A 67 -12.22 -2.39 -14.70
C VAL A 67 -12.75 -3.61 -15.42
N GLY A 68 -11.89 -4.27 -16.22
CA GLY A 68 -12.28 -5.36 -17.14
C GLY A 68 -12.67 -6.69 -16.47
N SER A 69 -12.45 -6.89 -15.15
CA SER A 69 -12.89 -8.08 -14.43
C SER A 69 -13.55 -7.74 -13.10
N ALA A 70 -14.60 -8.50 -12.75
CA ALA A 70 -15.30 -8.31 -11.46
C ALA A 70 -14.39 -8.53 -10.24
N GLU A 71 -13.43 -9.43 -10.35
CA GLU A 71 -12.46 -9.71 -9.27
C GLU A 71 -11.53 -8.51 -9.03
N LEU A 72 -10.98 -7.92 -10.10
CA LEU A 72 -10.12 -6.75 -10.00
C LEU A 72 -10.92 -5.54 -9.48
N ALA A 73 -12.16 -5.36 -9.96
CA ALA A 73 -13.06 -4.31 -9.47
C ALA A 73 -13.32 -4.43 -7.96
N SER A 74 -13.61 -5.63 -7.48
CA SER A 74 -13.80 -5.90 -6.06
C SER A 74 -12.56 -5.55 -5.23
N ARG A 75 -11.38 -5.94 -5.70
CA ARG A 75 -10.10 -5.63 -5.04
C ARG A 75 -9.82 -4.13 -5.00
N LEU A 76 -10.11 -3.42 -6.08
CA LEU A 76 -9.94 -1.96 -6.13
C LEU A 76 -10.85 -1.24 -5.15
N ILE A 77 -12.13 -1.61 -5.12
CA ILE A 77 -13.11 -1.03 -4.18
C ILE A 77 -12.65 -1.26 -2.74
N GLU A 78 -12.14 -2.45 -2.44
CA GLU A 78 -11.60 -2.77 -1.12
C GLU A 78 -10.42 -1.85 -0.76
N ILE A 79 -9.43 -1.72 -1.65
CA ILE A 79 -8.26 -0.86 -1.45
C ILE A 79 -8.70 0.60 -1.28
N GLU A 80 -9.55 1.11 -2.15
CA GLU A 80 -10.06 2.48 -2.08
C GLU A 80 -10.82 2.73 -0.77
N THR A 81 -11.62 1.77 -0.32
CA THR A 81 -12.36 1.87 0.94
C THR A 81 -11.38 2.00 2.10
N ARG A 82 -10.35 1.17 2.18
CA ARG A 82 -9.35 1.23 3.26
C ARG A 82 -8.49 2.49 3.21
N VAL A 83 -8.12 2.95 2.02
CA VAL A 83 -7.44 4.25 1.87
C VAL A 83 -8.34 5.39 2.35
N ARG A 84 -9.64 5.34 2.08
CA ARG A 84 -10.60 6.31 2.60
C ARG A 84 -10.73 6.24 4.13
N ASP A 85 -10.79 5.03 4.68
CA ASP A 85 -10.86 4.79 6.13
C ASP A 85 -9.59 5.28 6.86
N SER A 86 -8.45 5.40 6.16
CA SER A 86 -7.21 5.92 6.70
C SER A 86 -7.14 7.45 6.74
N GLN A 87 -8.12 8.15 6.18
CA GLN A 87 -8.17 9.62 6.24
C GLN A 87 -8.19 10.09 7.70
N GLY A 88 -7.26 11.00 8.02
CA GLY A 88 -7.07 11.48 9.40
C GLY A 88 -5.92 10.83 10.16
N LEU A 89 -5.29 9.76 9.64
CA LEU A 89 -4.10 9.16 10.24
C LEU A 89 -2.79 9.88 9.82
N GLY A 90 -2.89 10.84 8.93
CA GLY A 90 -1.77 11.59 8.38
C GLY A 90 -1.28 11.06 7.04
N THR A 91 -0.69 11.94 6.25
CA THR A 91 -0.30 11.69 4.86
C THR A 91 0.68 10.53 4.69
N TYR A 92 1.60 10.34 5.64
CA TYR A 92 2.58 9.25 5.56
C TYR A 92 1.92 7.87 5.65
N ARG A 93 0.98 7.67 6.58
CA ARG A 93 0.24 6.40 6.75
C ARG A 93 -0.65 6.09 5.55
N GLU A 94 -1.27 7.13 5.00
CA GLU A 94 -2.03 7.01 3.75
C GLU A 94 -1.12 6.59 2.59
N SER A 95 0.08 7.17 2.46
CA SER A 95 1.06 6.79 1.44
C SER A 95 1.56 5.35 1.61
N VAL A 96 1.80 4.89 2.84
CA VAL A 96 2.15 3.49 3.14
C VAL A 96 1.02 2.56 2.71
N LEU A 97 -0.22 2.88 3.07
CA LEU A 97 -1.39 2.06 2.72
C LEU A 97 -1.62 1.99 1.21
N LYS A 98 -1.49 3.09 0.49
CA LYS A 98 -1.53 3.14 -0.98
C LYS A 98 -0.44 2.27 -1.60
N SER A 99 0.78 2.32 -1.05
CA SER A 99 1.90 1.50 -1.52
C SER A 99 1.65 0.02 -1.32
N ILE A 100 1.10 -0.39 -0.18
CA ILE A 100 0.65 -1.76 0.07
C ILE A 100 -0.44 -2.16 -0.94
N GLY A 101 -1.39 -1.28 -1.21
CA GLY A 101 -2.46 -1.50 -2.19
C GLY A 101 -1.92 -1.80 -3.58
N VAL A 102 -0.98 -0.99 -4.08
CA VAL A 102 -0.32 -1.21 -5.37
C VAL A 102 0.41 -2.54 -5.39
N LEU A 103 1.24 -2.83 -4.39
CA LEU A 103 1.97 -4.10 -4.29
C LEU A 103 1.01 -5.29 -4.25
N ASN A 104 -0.09 -5.20 -3.52
CA ASN A 104 -1.09 -6.28 -3.45
C ASN A 104 -1.82 -6.51 -4.79
N LEU A 105 -1.92 -5.51 -5.64
CA LEU A 105 -2.46 -5.68 -6.98
C LEU A 105 -1.47 -6.36 -7.93
N VAL A 106 -0.17 -6.12 -7.77
CA VAL A 106 0.89 -6.60 -8.68
C VAL A 106 1.38 -8.01 -8.33
N VAL A 107 1.30 -8.44 -7.08
CA VAL A 107 1.89 -9.68 -6.54
C VAL A 107 1.44 -10.98 -7.20
N SER A 108 0.37 -11.02 -7.98
CA SER A 108 0.00 -12.25 -8.71
C SER A 108 1.10 -12.75 -9.68
N GLY A 109 2.11 -11.92 -9.99
CA GLY A 109 3.29 -12.26 -10.79
C GLY A 109 4.55 -12.65 -10.00
N GLY A 110 4.54 -12.60 -8.66
CA GLY A 110 5.66 -13.08 -7.82
C GLY A 110 6.84 -12.12 -7.66
N THR A 111 6.83 -10.92 -8.24
CA THR A 111 8.02 -10.08 -8.38
C THR A 111 8.26 -9.08 -7.24
N ALA A 112 7.25 -8.65 -6.51
CA ALA A 112 7.42 -7.68 -5.44
C ALA A 112 6.36 -7.90 -4.34
N ARG A 113 6.75 -8.61 -3.28
CA ARG A 113 5.89 -8.76 -2.09
C ARG A 113 5.86 -7.45 -1.31
N SER A 114 4.76 -7.17 -0.64
CA SER A 114 4.64 -6.04 0.28
C SER A 114 5.26 -6.36 1.65
N SER A 115 6.54 -6.80 1.64
CA SER A 115 7.33 -7.00 2.86
C SER A 115 7.79 -5.66 3.45
N GLY A 116 8.24 -5.69 4.72
CA GLY A 116 8.80 -4.49 5.36
C GLY A 116 9.95 -3.88 4.56
N ASP A 117 10.86 -4.71 4.04
CA ASP A 117 12.00 -4.26 3.24
C ASP A 117 11.56 -3.63 1.91
N THR A 118 10.60 -4.26 1.23
CA THR A 118 10.06 -3.69 -0.03
C THR A 118 9.39 -2.35 0.22
N LEU A 119 8.65 -2.22 1.32
CA LEU A 119 8.01 -0.96 1.70
C LEU A 119 9.04 0.10 2.10
N ALA A 120 10.12 -0.26 2.80
CA ALA A 120 11.20 0.66 3.13
C ALA A 120 11.86 1.22 1.86
N LEU A 121 12.16 0.36 0.89
CA LEU A 121 12.66 0.80 -0.43
C LEU A 121 11.65 1.67 -1.19
N ALA A 122 10.36 1.33 -1.13
CA ALA A 122 9.33 2.07 -1.84
C ALA A 122 9.09 3.47 -1.26
N MET A 123 9.23 3.61 0.06
CA MET A 123 8.92 4.84 0.79
C MET A 123 10.14 5.75 0.96
N HIS A 124 11.33 5.19 1.13
CA HIS A 124 12.52 5.94 1.55
C HIS A 124 13.72 5.80 0.61
N ASP A 125 13.64 4.92 -0.39
CA ASP A 125 14.74 4.59 -1.30
C ASP A 125 16.02 4.12 -0.55
N CYS A 126 15.83 3.57 0.65
CA CYS A 126 16.92 3.02 1.46
C CYS A 126 16.42 1.87 2.34
N LEU A 127 17.31 0.89 2.59
CA LEU A 127 17.05 -0.25 3.49
C LEU A 127 17.71 -0.08 4.86
N PHE A 128 18.71 0.78 4.95
CA PHE A 128 19.69 0.78 6.06
C PHE A 128 19.66 2.04 6.91
N ASP A 129 18.66 2.88 6.77
CA ASP A 129 18.53 4.10 7.55
C ASP A 129 17.57 3.83 8.73
N ASP A 130 18.07 3.84 9.95
CA ASP A 130 17.34 3.43 11.16
C ASP A 130 16.10 4.30 11.43
N GLU A 131 16.19 5.61 11.24
CA GLU A 131 15.09 6.52 11.52
C GLU A 131 13.89 6.34 10.55
N PRO A 132 14.09 6.32 9.21
CA PRO A 132 13.00 5.99 8.28
C PRO A 132 12.40 4.60 8.52
N ALA A 133 13.21 3.62 8.84
CA ALA A 133 12.75 2.26 9.16
C ALA A 133 11.88 2.23 10.42
N LYS A 134 12.20 3.02 11.43
CA LYS A 134 11.40 3.15 12.65
C LYS A 134 10.04 3.79 12.35
N VAL A 135 10.02 4.91 11.62
CA VAL A 135 8.79 5.61 11.23
C VAL A 135 7.86 4.68 10.42
N LEU A 136 8.42 3.91 9.49
CA LEU A 136 7.65 2.93 8.72
C LEU A 136 7.06 1.84 9.62
N ARG A 137 7.86 1.30 10.54
CA ARG A 137 7.41 0.26 11.48
C ARG A 137 6.26 0.75 12.36
N GLU A 138 6.37 1.96 12.91
CA GLU A 138 5.30 2.58 13.69
C GLU A 138 4.02 2.76 12.86
N ALA A 139 4.15 3.20 11.61
CA ALA A 139 3.01 3.32 10.70
C ALA A 139 2.34 1.97 10.40
N LEU A 140 3.12 0.92 10.16
CA LEU A 140 2.61 -0.43 9.91
C LEU A 140 1.86 -0.99 11.13
N ILE A 141 2.41 -0.82 12.34
CA ILE A 141 1.75 -1.23 13.58
C ILE A 141 0.41 -0.49 13.74
N GLU A 142 0.39 0.82 13.57
CA GLU A 142 -0.84 1.60 13.70
C GLU A 142 -1.91 1.20 12.66
N LEU A 143 -1.50 0.97 11.41
CA LEU A 143 -2.43 0.52 10.36
C LEU A 143 -2.99 -0.89 10.65
N GLU A 144 -2.17 -1.78 11.24
CA GLU A 144 -2.61 -3.11 11.65
C GLU A 144 -3.54 -3.05 12.86
N ASP A 145 -3.23 -2.25 13.88
CA ASP A 145 -4.07 -2.03 15.06
C ASP A 145 -5.45 -1.47 14.69
N LYS A 146 -5.51 -0.63 13.67
CA LYS A 146 -6.77 -0.10 13.12
C LYS A 146 -7.50 -1.07 12.20
N GLY A 147 -6.94 -2.23 11.93
CA GLY A 147 -7.53 -3.24 11.05
C GLY A 147 -7.59 -2.82 9.58
N LEU A 148 -6.72 -1.94 9.13
CA LEU A 148 -6.62 -1.54 7.72
C LEU A 148 -5.75 -2.49 6.92
N ILE A 149 -4.77 -3.11 7.56
CA ILE A 149 -3.87 -4.11 7.01
C ILE A 149 -3.76 -5.31 7.94
N THR A 150 -3.22 -6.40 7.43
CA THR A 150 -2.81 -7.58 8.21
C THR A 150 -1.46 -8.09 7.73
N TYR A 151 -0.60 -8.49 8.65
CA TYR A 151 0.66 -9.15 8.33
C TYR A 151 0.48 -10.65 8.23
N ARG A 152 0.98 -11.25 7.15
CA ARG A 152 1.00 -12.70 6.90
C ARG A 152 2.41 -13.21 7.09
N GLU A 153 2.71 -13.76 8.26
CA GLU A 153 4.05 -14.26 8.64
C GLU A 153 4.59 -15.29 7.64
N PHE A 154 3.76 -16.25 7.20
CA PHE A 154 4.17 -17.32 6.29
C PHE A 154 4.59 -16.84 4.90
N ALA A 155 4.15 -15.66 4.50
CA ALA A 155 4.43 -15.07 3.19
C ALA A 155 5.35 -13.85 3.29
N ASP A 156 5.65 -13.37 4.50
CA ASP A 156 6.34 -12.11 4.77
C ASP A 156 5.73 -10.96 3.96
N GLU A 157 4.43 -10.75 4.13
CA GLU A 157 3.72 -9.71 3.38
C GLU A 157 2.63 -9.02 4.19
N TYR A 158 2.46 -7.73 3.97
CA TYR A 158 1.31 -6.96 4.42
C TYR A 158 0.20 -7.03 3.38
N ARG A 159 -1.02 -7.29 3.81
CA ARG A 159 -2.21 -7.30 2.96
C ARG A 159 -3.23 -6.29 3.42
N ILE A 160 -3.85 -5.62 2.47
CA ILE A 160 -5.06 -4.85 2.76
C ILE A 160 -6.16 -5.81 3.19
N TRP A 161 -6.83 -5.43 4.24
CA TRP A 161 -7.74 -6.31 4.97
C TRP A 161 -9.13 -6.44 4.31
N ASN A 162 -9.65 -7.68 4.21
CA ASN A 162 -10.94 -8.01 3.60
C ASN A 162 -12.12 -8.06 4.60
N GLY A 163 -12.00 -7.48 5.77
CA GLY A 163 -13.15 -7.25 6.66
C GLY A 163 -13.71 -8.44 7.46
N THR A 164 -13.44 -9.69 7.10
CA THR A 164 -14.09 -10.86 7.73
C THR A 164 -13.36 -11.47 8.90
N ASP A 165 -12.03 -11.32 9.00
CA ASP A 165 -11.24 -12.00 10.06
C ASP A 165 -10.86 -11.11 11.27
N PHE A 166 -11.05 -9.79 11.22
CA PHE A 166 -10.65 -8.89 12.31
C PHE A 166 -11.35 -9.22 13.62
N GLY A 167 -12.64 -9.48 13.55
CA GLY A 167 -13.42 -9.87 14.73
C GLY A 167 -12.97 -11.19 15.36
N ILE A 168 -12.44 -12.12 14.59
CA ILE A 168 -11.97 -13.42 15.08
C ILE A 168 -10.61 -13.29 15.76
N ARG A 169 -9.67 -12.53 15.17
CA ARG A 169 -8.35 -12.31 15.79
C ARG A 169 -8.44 -11.48 17.07
N GLN A 170 -9.23 -10.43 17.06
CA GLN A 170 -9.45 -9.61 18.26
C GLN A 170 -10.08 -10.42 19.37
N ARG A 171 -11.16 -11.18 19.08
CA ARG A 171 -11.78 -12.09 20.04
C ARG A 171 -10.84 -13.18 20.52
N LEU A 172 -9.98 -13.70 19.64
CA LEU A 172 -8.98 -14.70 20.02
C LEU A 172 -7.91 -14.10 20.94
N GLN A 173 -7.47 -12.87 20.70
CA GLN A 173 -6.53 -12.17 21.58
C GLN A 173 -7.16 -11.81 22.92
N GLU A 174 -8.40 -11.36 22.92
CA GLU A 174 -9.18 -11.11 24.15
C GLU A 174 -9.37 -12.41 24.95
N ALA A 175 -9.80 -13.49 24.31
CA ALA A 175 -9.94 -14.79 24.93
C ALA A 175 -8.60 -15.35 25.48
N ARG A 176 -7.49 -15.13 24.77
CA ARG A 176 -6.16 -15.50 25.26
C ARG A 176 -5.70 -14.64 26.45
N ARG A 177 -6.06 -13.36 26.48
CA ARG A 177 -5.81 -12.50 27.64
C ARG A 177 -6.63 -12.93 28.86
N GLU A 178 -7.91 -13.20 28.65
CA GLU A 178 -8.81 -13.69 29.70
C GLU A 178 -8.34 -15.05 30.23
N ALA A 179 -7.98 -15.98 29.35
CA ALA A 179 -7.46 -17.29 29.75
C ALA A 179 -6.13 -17.22 30.53
N LYS A 180 -5.29 -16.20 30.28
CA LYS A 180 -4.06 -15.97 31.06
C LYS A 180 -4.32 -15.30 32.42
N LEU A 181 -5.45 -14.65 32.58
CA LEU A 181 -5.86 -13.98 33.82
C LEU A 181 -6.69 -14.86 34.74
N THR A 182 -7.20 -16.01 34.25
CA THR A 182 -7.97 -16.97 35.06
C THR A 182 -6.99 -17.92 35.77
N PRO A 183 -6.89 -17.91 37.10
CA PRO A 183 -6.05 -18.84 37.83
C PRO A 183 -6.54 -20.27 37.65
N LEU A 184 -5.60 -21.22 37.49
CA LEU A 184 -5.87 -22.65 37.32
C LEU A 184 -6.54 -23.34 38.55
N ASP A 185 -6.75 -22.60 39.63
CA ASP A 185 -7.28 -23.13 40.91
C ASP A 185 -8.82 -23.14 41.04
N GLN A 186 -9.53 -22.93 39.94
CA GLN A 186 -11.02 -22.98 39.94
C GLN A 186 -11.57 -24.03 38.96
N MET A 187 -10.90 -25.15 38.79
CA MET A 187 -11.46 -26.36 38.19
C MET A 187 -11.58 -27.45 39.20
#